data_da96f7ac3f056e2b7cb1764c4ca8b295
#
_entry.id   da96f7ac3f056e2b7cb1764c4ca8b295
#
_cell.length_a   1.000
_cell.length_b   1.000
_cell.length_c   1.000
_cell.angle_alpha   90.00
_cell.angle_beta   90.00
_cell.angle_gamma   90.00
#
_symmetry.space_group_name_H-M   'P 1'
#
loop_
_entity.id
_entity.type
_entity.pdbx_description
1 polymer ?
#
loop_
_entity_poly.entity_id
_entity_poly.type
_entity_poly.pdbx_seq_one_letter_code
_entity_poly.pdbx_strand_id
1 'polypeptide(L)'
;MRTGRTSQNPKGTKGISNPDQFLPPSVSYLSAPIFLPSVVAAFCLFAVAIFGQEASDKQATFFMGRIRYSSNDGNDCGGVGQDLMRLVSRASTLSVQEERKVGLSDPDLYETPFLFMNGHNDFILTDEEIINLRKYFSHGGFIFASGCCTNPNFPKAWRREFGRILPNASVKPIPYDHLIYRSFYKIDRVRCLNESRDIQLEGLFQDDNLVAVMCEDGLCCSFSANNSCNEGKGVSPEDGQKLALNIAVYALTH
;
A
#
# COMPACT_ATOMS: atom_id res chain seq x y z
N MET A 1 -65.34 -13.10 0.34
CA MET A 1 -65.70 -13.64 -1.00
C MET A 1 -64.39 -14.22 -1.57
N ARG A 2 -64.26 -15.48 -1.57
CA ARG A 2 -64.41 -16.46 -2.68
C ARG A 2 -63.39 -16.15 -3.75
N THR A 3 -62.52 -16.95 -4.20
CA THR A 3 -62.35 -18.41 -4.42
C THR A 3 -61.11 -18.48 -5.33
N GLY A 4 -60.19 -19.33 -5.34
CA GLY A 4 -60.16 -20.74 -5.23
C GLY A 4 -59.40 -21.34 -6.39
N ARG A 5 -58.61 -22.36 -6.06
CA ARG A 5 -58.34 -23.60 -6.82
C ARG A 5 -57.40 -23.52 -8.04
N THR A 6 -56.47 -24.33 -8.07
CA THR A 6 -56.05 -25.74 -8.04
C THR A 6 -55.32 -26.06 -9.31
N SER A 7 -54.12 -26.64 -9.19
CA SER A 7 -53.77 -28.05 -9.34
C SER A 7 -53.57 -28.48 -10.82
N GLN A 8 -52.42 -28.98 -11.18
CA GLN A 8 -52.18 -30.42 -11.32
C GLN A 8 -50.83 -30.72 -12.00
N ASN A 9 -50.16 -31.68 -11.42
CA ASN A 9 -49.04 -32.47 -11.98
C ASN A 9 -49.67 -33.66 -12.76
N PRO A 10 -49.06 -34.23 -13.76
CA PRO A 10 -48.78 -35.63 -13.69
C PRO A 10 -47.38 -36.09 -14.24
N LYS A 11 -46.78 -36.89 -13.51
CA LYS A 11 -46.14 -38.23 -13.64
C LYS A 11 -46.02 -38.85 -15.07
N GLY A 12 -44.89 -39.50 -15.27
CA GLY A 12 -44.69 -40.57 -16.25
C GLY A 12 -43.21 -40.82 -16.53
N THR A 13 -42.55 -41.62 -15.83
CA THR A 13 -42.18 -43.05 -15.89
C THR A 13 -41.14 -43.46 -16.96
N LYS A 14 -40.03 -44.01 -16.43
CA LYS A 14 -39.28 -45.22 -16.79
C LYS A 14 -38.56 -45.33 -18.13
N GLY A 15 -37.28 -45.67 -18.02
CA GLY A 15 -36.48 -46.31 -19.02
C GLY A 15 -35.09 -46.63 -18.51
N ILE A 16 -34.95 -47.76 -17.85
CA ILE A 16 -33.68 -48.41 -17.48
C ILE A 16 -33.15 -49.14 -18.72
N SER A 17 -31.92 -48.96 -19.12
CA SER A 17 -31.18 -49.95 -19.91
C SER A 17 -29.70 -49.88 -19.57
N ASN A 18 -29.22 -51.04 -19.26
CA ASN A 18 -28.00 -51.54 -18.68
C ASN A 18 -26.76 -51.30 -19.56
N PRO A 19 -25.59 -51.16 -18.96
CA PRO A 19 -24.33 -51.08 -19.68
C PRO A 19 -23.68 -52.45 -19.73
N ASP A 20 -23.36 -52.96 -20.90
CA ASP A 20 -22.32 -53.97 -21.06
C ASP A 20 -21.92 -54.09 -22.52
N GLN A 21 -20.62 -54.37 -22.69
CA GLN A 21 -19.91 -54.83 -23.89
C GLN A 21 -19.37 -53.77 -24.84
N PHE A 22 -18.08 -53.45 -24.59
CA PHE A 22 -17.07 -53.50 -25.65
C PHE A 22 -15.67 -53.59 -25.01
N LEU A 23 -15.12 -54.81 -24.98
CA LEU A 23 -13.70 -55.07 -24.74
C LEU A 23 -12.94 -54.94 -26.07
N PRO A 24 -11.83 -54.20 -26.13
CA PRO A 24 -10.94 -54.26 -27.28
C PRO A 24 -9.96 -55.43 -27.17
N PRO A 25 -9.44 -55.95 -28.31
CA PRO A 25 -8.63 -57.14 -28.37
C PRO A 25 -7.23 -56.94 -27.75
N SER A 26 -6.77 -58.05 -27.15
CA SER A 26 -5.44 -58.18 -26.55
C SER A 26 -4.34 -58.08 -27.60
N VAL A 27 -3.46 -57.05 -27.44
CA VAL A 27 -2.23 -56.96 -28.24
C VAL A 27 -1.08 -57.53 -27.40
N SER A 28 -0.53 -58.65 -27.93
CA SER A 28 0.64 -59.30 -27.38
C SER A 28 1.89 -58.48 -27.66
N TYR A 29 2.52 -57.95 -26.63
CA TYR A 29 3.83 -57.28 -26.76
C TYR A 29 4.94 -58.32 -26.62
N LEU A 30 5.68 -58.49 -27.69
CA LEU A 30 6.98 -59.16 -27.70
C LEU A 30 7.99 -58.33 -26.92
N SER A 31 8.54 -58.90 -25.86
CA SER A 31 9.61 -58.34 -25.08
C SER A 31 10.95 -58.43 -25.83
N ALA A 32 11.45 -57.27 -26.28
CA ALA A 32 12.85 -57.15 -26.70
C ALA A 32 13.64 -56.44 -25.58
N PRO A 33 14.86 -56.85 -25.25
CA PRO A 33 15.67 -56.20 -24.25
C PRO A 33 16.24 -54.89 -24.82
N ILE A 34 15.83 -53.77 -24.27
CA ILE A 34 16.43 -52.48 -24.60
C ILE A 34 17.64 -52.27 -23.72
N PHE A 35 18.83 -52.39 -24.29
CA PHE A 35 20.06 -51.85 -23.73
C PHE A 35 19.95 -50.32 -23.75
N LEU A 36 19.75 -49.70 -22.59
CA LEU A 36 19.88 -48.27 -22.45
C LEU A 36 21.38 -47.90 -22.35
N PRO A 37 21.90 -47.06 -23.22
CA PRO A 37 23.26 -46.59 -23.07
C PRO A 37 23.34 -45.58 -21.92
N SER A 38 24.35 -45.75 -21.06
CA SER A 38 24.67 -44.95 -19.87
C SER A 38 24.97 -43.46 -20.13
N VAL A 39 24.72 -42.99 -21.33
CA VAL A 39 24.97 -41.58 -21.74
C VAL A 39 23.85 -40.63 -21.38
N VAL A 40 22.60 -41.12 -21.19
CA VAL A 40 21.47 -40.25 -20.87
C VAL A 40 21.47 -39.81 -19.40
N ALA A 41 22.05 -40.62 -18.51
CA ALA A 41 22.13 -40.26 -17.08
C ALA A 41 23.13 -39.11 -16.78
N ALA A 42 24.17 -38.96 -17.60
CA ALA A 42 25.17 -37.89 -17.45
C ALA A 42 24.62 -36.53 -17.90
N PHE A 43 23.68 -36.50 -18.84
CA PHE A 43 23.11 -35.23 -19.33
C PHE A 43 22.06 -34.62 -18.37
N CYS A 44 21.34 -35.46 -17.63
CA CYS A 44 20.38 -34.99 -16.64
C CYS A 44 21.04 -34.41 -15.38
N LEU A 45 22.23 -34.89 -15.02
CA LEU A 45 22.98 -34.33 -13.87
C LEU A 45 23.65 -32.99 -14.19
N PHE A 46 23.98 -32.73 -15.47
CA PHE A 46 24.55 -31.43 -15.89
C PHE A 46 23.48 -30.34 -16.06
N ALA A 47 22.24 -30.70 -16.39
CA ALA A 47 21.16 -29.74 -16.54
C ALA A 47 20.65 -29.18 -15.20
N VAL A 48 20.79 -29.92 -14.10
CA VAL A 48 20.40 -29.47 -12.76
C VAL A 48 21.43 -28.50 -12.16
N ALA A 49 22.69 -28.57 -12.58
CA ALA A 49 23.76 -27.68 -12.07
C ALA A 49 23.75 -26.28 -12.71
N ILE A 50 23.02 -26.07 -13.83
CA ILE A 50 22.99 -24.77 -14.53
C ILE A 50 21.77 -23.91 -14.10
N PHE A 51 20.76 -24.50 -13.46
CA PHE A 51 19.61 -23.79 -12.92
C PHE A 51 19.71 -23.43 -11.42
N GLY A 52 20.82 -23.74 -10.79
CA GLY A 52 21.20 -23.20 -9.49
C GLY A 52 21.84 -21.82 -9.60
N GLN A 53 21.33 -20.97 -10.49
CA GLN A 53 21.73 -19.57 -10.53
C GLN A 53 21.04 -18.90 -9.34
N GLU A 54 21.86 -18.54 -8.36
CA GLU A 54 21.54 -17.72 -7.22
C GLU A 54 20.50 -16.67 -7.65
N ALA A 55 19.25 -16.87 -7.25
CA ALA A 55 18.40 -15.75 -7.00
C ALA A 55 19.15 -14.98 -5.91
N SER A 56 19.99 -14.02 -6.31
CA SER A 56 20.48 -12.97 -5.44
C SER A 56 19.23 -12.45 -4.78
N ASP A 57 19.06 -12.82 -3.53
CA ASP A 57 18.01 -12.30 -2.66
C ASP A 57 18.32 -10.80 -2.54
N LYS A 58 17.90 -10.03 -3.55
CA LYS A 58 17.86 -8.58 -3.47
C LYS A 58 16.83 -8.30 -2.40
N GLN A 59 17.30 -8.32 -1.16
CA GLN A 59 16.50 -7.91 -0.01
C GLN A 59 15.80 -6.61 -0.40
N ALA A 60 14.47 -6.65 -0.41
CA ALA A 60 13.68 -5.50 -0.78
C ALA A 60 14.12 -4.31 0.08
N THR A 61 14.55 -3.26 -0.58
CA THR A 61 15.06 -2.07 0.10
C THR A 61 13.94 -1.06 0.19
N PHE A 62 13.64 -0.61 1.40
CA PHE A 62 12.65 0.42 1.67
C PHE A 62 13.32 1.77 1.91
N PHE A 63 12.77 2.81 1.32
CA PHE A 63 13.06 4.20 1.64
C PHE A 63 11.80 5.05 1.46
N MET A 64 11.77 6.18 2.12
CA MET A 64 10.72 7.17 1.97
C MET A 64 11.21 8.30 1.06
N GLY A 65 10.42 8.69 0.07
CA GLY A 65 10.63 9.89 -0.70
C GLY A 65 10.00 11.10 -0.01
N ARG A 66 10.79 12.11 0.34
CA ARG A 66 10.27 13.39 0.79
C ARG A 66 10.00 14.27 -0.43
N ILE A 67 8.77 14.66 -0.63
CA ILE A 67 8.35 15.46 -1.79
C ILE A 67 8.94 16.87 -1.72
N ARG A 68 9.54 17.29 -2.84
CA ARG A 68 9.77 18.69 -3.19
C ARG A 68 8.71 19.11 -4.21
N TYR A 69 8.03 20.20 -3.97
CA TYR A 69 7.00 20.73 -4.85
C TYR A 69 7.14 22.25 -4.98
N SER A 70 6.41 22.88 -5.88
CA SER A 70 6.60 24.26 -6.37
C SER A 70 6.98 25.33 -5.35
N SER A 71 6.47 25.26 -4.13
CA SER A 71 6.71 26.25 -3.07
C SER A 71 7.41 25.69 -1.83
N ASN A 72 7.91 24.45 -1.90
CA ASN A 72 8.53 23.77 -0.78
C ASN A 72 9.71 22.93 -1.26
N ASP A 73 10.87 23.12 -0.64
CA ASP A 73 12.10 22.37 -0.96
C ASP A 73 12.20 21.02 -0.23
N GLY A 74 11.16 20.61 0.49
CA GLY A 74 11.14 19.40 1.30
C GLY A 74 11.82 19.53 2.66
N ASN A 75 12.10 20.75 3.13
CA ASN A 75 12.79 20.99 4.40
C ASN A 75 11.86 21.32 5.58
N ASP A 76 10.57 21.48 5.35
CA ASP A 76 9.64 21.73 6.43
C ASP A 76 9.67 20.62 7.48
N CYS A 77 9.81 20.98 8.73
CA CYS A 77 9.87 20.06 9.87
C CYS A 77 10.81 18.86 9.61
N GLY A 78 12.08 19.11 9.42
CA GLY A 78 13.11 18.07 9.22
C GLY A 78 13.12 17.04 10.35
N GLY A 79 13.59 15.84 10.06
CA GLY A 79 13.74 14.75 11.03
C GLY A 79 12.66 13.67 10.98
N VAL A 80 11.44 13.95 10.53
CA VAL A 80 10.37 12.94 10.44
C VAL A 80 10.83 11.74 9.61
N GLY A 81 11.44 11.98 8.47
CA GLY A 81 11.86 10.89 7.59
C GLY A 81 12.95 10.02 8.18
N GLN A 82 13.99 10.62 8.76
CA GLN A 82 15.05 9.85 9.42
C GLN A 82 14.52 9.02 10.58
N ASP A 83 13.66 9.59 11.39
CA ASP A 83 13.09 8.89 12.54
C ASP A 83 12.11 7.79 12.10
N LEU A 84 11.32 8.01 11.06
CA LEU A 84 10.47 6.99 10.47
C LEU A 84 11.31 5.85 9.87
N MET A 85 12.38 6.15 9.15
CA MET A 85 13.28 5.13 8.61
C MET A 85 13.92 4.29 9.72
N ARG A 86 14.37 4.92 10.81
CA ARG A 86 14.86 4.19 12.00
C ARG A 86 13.78 3.31 12.63
N LEU A 87 12.56 3.80 12.71
CA LEU A 87 11.42 3.07 13.27
C LEU A 87 11.09 1.83 12.43
N VAL A 88 11.01 1.98 11.11
CA VAL A 88 10.79 0.85 10.18
C VAL A 88 11.92 -0.17 10.27
N SER A 89 13.17 0.28 10.31
CA SER A 89 14.35 -0.61 10.45
C SER A 89 14.33 -1.43 11.74
N ARG A 90 13.82 -0.87 12.84
CA ARG A 90 13.71 -1.58 14.13
C ARG A 90 12.51 -2.53 14.20
N ALA A 91 11.46 -2.23 13.47
CA ALA A 91 10.19 -2.95 13.53
C ALA A 91 10.05 -4.04 12.47
N SER A 92 10.97 -4.11 11.50
CA SER A 92 10.89 -5.03 10.36
C SER A 92 12.25 -5.63 10.00
N THR A 93 12.23 -6.63 9.13
CA THR A 93 13.45 -7.23 8.52
C THR A 93 13.84 -6.57 7.20
N LEU A 94 13.17 -5.48 6.83
CA LEU A 94 13.48 -4.77 5.59
C LEU A 94 14.87 -4.12 5.66
N SER A 95 15.58 -4.12 4.55
CA SER A 95 16.74 -3.25 4.36
C SER A 95 16.23 -1.82 4.18
N VAL A 96 16.53 -0.95 5.13
CA VAL A 96 16.04 0.44 5.12
C VAL A 96 17.17 1.38 4.76
N GLN A 97 16.94 2.24 3.78
CA GLN A 97 17.85 3.33 3.41
C GLN A 97 17.39 4.66 4.05
N GLU A 98 18.24 5.67 3.92
CA GLU A 98 17.89 7.03 4.31
C GLU A 98 16.77 7.60 3.41
N GLU A 99 16.02 8.57 3.94
CA GLU A 99 15.04 9.29 3.14
C GLU A 99 15.70 9.99 1.94
N ARG A 100 14.97 10.11 0.85
CA ARG A 100 15.41 10.83 -0.35
C ARG A 100 14.49 12.00 -0.63
N LYS A 101 15.04 13.12 -1.08
CA LYS A 101 14.22 14.22 -1.61
C LYS A 101 13.86 13.91 -3.05
N VAL A 102 12.57 13.90 -3.35
CA VAL A 102 12.02 13.58 -4.67
C VAL A 102 11.20 14.77 -5.17
N GLY A 103 11.57 15.31 -6.32
CA GLY A 103 10.76 16.32 -7.00
C GLY A 103 9.61 15.68 -7.76
N LEU A 104 8.50 16.39 -7.88
CA LEU A 104 7.32 15.89 -8.58
C LEU A 104 7.52 15.81 -10.11
N SER A 105 8.59 16.41 -10.64
CA SER A 105 9.02 16.28 -12.05
C SER A 105 10.24 15.36 -12.20
N ASP A 106 10.75 14.77 -11.11
CA ASP A 106 11.93 13.90 -11.17
C ASP A 106 11.52 12.48 -11.65
N PRO A 107 12.37 11.79 -12.43
CA PRO A 107 12.11 10.40 -12.82
C PRO A 107 11.98 9.45 -11.63
N ASP A 108 12.73 9.70 -10.56
CA ASP A 108 12.76 8.91 -9.31
C ASP A 108 11.39 8.89 -8.60
N LEU A 109 10.46 9.78 -8.96
CA LEU A 109 9.10 9.79 -8.45
C LEU A 109 8.44 8.42 -8.58
N TYR A 110 8.59 7.78 -9.73
CA TYR A 110 7.94 6.50 -10.04
C TYR A 110 8.64 5.28 -9.44
N GLU A 111 9.87 5.46 -8.97
CA GLU A 111 10.62 4.42 -8.26
C GLU A 111 10.39 4.45 -6.75
N THR A 112 9.64 5.44 -6.27
CA THR A 112 9.41 5.68 -4.84
C THR A 112 7.97 5.32 -4.46
N PRO A 113 7.70 4.12 -3.94
CA PRO A 113 6.31 3.66 -3.69
C PRO A 113 5.64 4.38 -2.52
N PHE A 114 6.40 5.01 -1.63
CA PHE A 114 5.93 5.72 -0.45
C PHE A 114 6.51 7.13 -0.37
N LEU A 115 5.65 8.11 -0.51
CA LEU A 115 6.03 9.52 -0.45
C LEU A 115 5.51 10.18 0.82
N PHE A 116 6.33 11.06 1.38
CA PHE A 116 5.97 11.93 2.49
C PHE A 116 5.98 13.39 2.07
N MET A 117 4.92 14.10 2.46
CA MET A 117 4.73 15.53 2.18
C MET A 117 4.36 16.25 3.47
N ASN A 118 5.04 17.33 3.78
CA ASN A 118 4.65 18.17 4.92
C ASN A 118 4.82 19.66 4.61
N GLY A 119 4.15 20.50 5.36
CA GLY A 119 4.25 21.93 5.15
C GLY A 119 3.44 22.76 6.15
N HIS A 120 3.76 24.07 6.18
CA HIS A 120 3.05 25.08 6.95
C HIS A 120 2.13 25.92 6.08
N ASN A 121 2.56 26.17 4.83
CA ASN A 121 2.00 27.21 4.00
C ASN A 121 1.04 26.67 2.94
N ASP A 122 0.25 27.57 2.39
CA ASP A 122 -0.50 27.33 1.17
C ASP A 122 0.47 27.03 0.01
N PHE A 123 0.07 26.18 -0.92
CA PHE A 123 0.84 25.83 -2.10
C PHE A 123 -0.08 25.60 -3.30
N ILE A 124 0.48 25.76 -4.48
CA ILE A 124 -0.21 25.48 -5.75
C ILE A 124 0.70 24.58 -6.57
N LEU A 125 0.18 23.45 -7.01
CA LEU A 125 0.89 22.54 -7.92
C LEU A 125 0.80 23.06 -9.36
N THR A 126 1.88 22.91 -10.08
CA THR A 126 1.89 23.14 -11.54
C THR A 126 1.10 22.04 -12.26
N ASP A 127 0.70 22.30 -13.50
CA ASP A 127 -0.02 21.30 -14.30
C ASP A 127 0.84 20.05 -14.55
N GLU A 128 2.16 20.22 -14.68
CA GLU A 128 3.11 19.10 -14.83
C GLU A 128 3.15 18.24 -13.55
N GLU A 129 3.26 18.86 -12.37
CA GLU A 129 3.23 18.16 -11.08
C GLU A 129 1.91 17.38 -10.89
N ILE A 130 0.78 17.97 -11.29
CA ILE A 130 -0.53 17.31 -11.25
C ILE A 130 -0.58 16.07 -12.17
N ILE A 131 -0.07 16.21 -13.40
CA ILE A 131 -0.02 15.10 -14.38
C ILE A 131 0.85 13.97 -13.82
N ASN A 132 2.01 14.29 -13.29
CA ASN A 132 2.94 13.32 -12.74
C ASN A 132 2.39 12.61 -11.50
N LEU A 133 1.72 13.34 -10.59
CA LEU A 133 1.07 12.73 -9.42
C LEU A 133 -0.11 11.85 -9.83
N ARG A 134 -0.88 12.23 -10.83
CA ARG A 134 -1.97 11.39 -11.38
C ARG A 134 -1.41 10.06 -11.90
N LYS A 135 -0.30 10.14 -12.63
CA LYS A 135 0.41 8.95 -13.12
C LYS A 135 0.99 8.14 -11.96
N TYR A 136 1.56 8.80 -10.94
CA TYR A 136 2.08 8.14 -9.74
C TYR A 136 1.01 7.30 -9.03
N PHE A 137 -0.17 7.86 -8.79
CA PHE A 137 -1.29 7.12 -8.19
C PHE A 137 -1.80 5.98 -9.07
N SER A 138 -1.81 6.15 -10.41
CA SER A 138 -2.22 5.08 -11.33
C SER A 138 -1.26 3.88 -11.35
N HIS A 139 -0.04 4.04 -10.80
CA HIS A 139 0.94 2.96 -10.64
C HIS A 139 1.00 2.42 -9.19
N GLY A 140 0.01 2.73 -8.36
CA GLY A 140 -0.05 2.24 -6.99
C GLY A 140 0.80 3.03 -5.99
N GLY A 141 1.23 4.24 -6.34
CA GLY A 141 1.95 5.12 -5.43
C GLY A 141 1.06 5.61 -4.29
N PHE A 142 1.66 5.84 -3.12
CA PHE A 142 0.97 6.28 -1.90
C PHE A 142 1.61 7.53 -1.31
N ILE A 143 0.79 8.49 -0.87
CA ILE A 143 1.28 9.72 -0.24
C ILE A 143 0.76 9.83 1.19
N PHE A 144 1.71 10.03 2.11
CA PHE A 144 1.41 10.46 3.46
C PHE A 144 1.70 11.95 3.60
N ALA A 145 0.69 12.75 3.91
CA ALA A 145 0.80 14.18 4.11
C ALA A 145 0.58 14.54 5.58
N SER A 146 1.33 15.53 6.06
CA SER A 146 1.21 16.03 7.43
C SER A 146 1.28 17.56 7.44
N GLY A 147 0.27 18.19 8.02
CA GLY A 147 0.37 19.60 8.39
C GLY A 147 1.49 19.79 9.41
N CYS A 148 2.04 20.99 9.49
CA CYS A 148 3.03 21.34 10.49
C CYS A 148 2.46 22.37 11.47
N CYS A 149 2.72 22.15 12.75
CA CYS A 149 2.41 23.10 13.82
C CYS A 149 0.94 23.56 13.85
N THR A 150 0.01 22.68 13.49
CA THR A 150 -1.44 22.98 13.41
C THR A 150 -1.80 24.17 12.51
N ASN A 151 -0.93 24.56 11.58
CA ASN A 151 -1.22 25.61 10.62
C ASN A 151 -2.25 25.10 9.59
N PRO A 152 -3.41 25.77 9.45
CA PRO A 152 -4.50 25.28 8.59
C PRO A 152 -4.24 25.51 7.09
N ASN A 153 -3.20 26.26 6.71
CA ASN A 153 -2.99 26.63 5.32
C ASN A 153 -2.57 25.41 4.46
N PHE A 154 -1.63 24.61 4.96
CA PHE A 154 -1.19 23.42 4.24
C PHE A 154 -2.32 22.37 4.07
N PRO A 155 -3.08 21.98 5.11
CA PRO A 155 -4.21 21.06 4.93
C PRO A 155 -5.27 21.57 3.95
N LYS A 156 -5.58 22.87 3.95
CA LYS A 156 -6.51 23.48 2.98
C LYS A 156 -5.99 23.37 1.55
N ALA A 157 -4.69 23.69 1.36
CA ALA A 157 -4.04 23.57 0.07
C ALA A 157 -4.02 22.11 -0.41
N TRP A 158 -3.71 21.18 0.50
CA TRP A 158 -3.70 19.75 0.18
C TRP A 158 -5.07 19.29 -0.33
N ARG A 159 -6.16 19.60 0.35
CA ARG A 159 -7.51 19.24 -0.10
C ARG A 159 -7.83 19.82 -1.47
N ARG A 160 -7.44 21.08 -1.72
CA ARG A 160 -7.64 21.74 -3.01
C ARG A 160 -6.83 21.08 -4.13
N GLU A 161 -5.53 20.90 -3.92
CA GLU A 161 -4.64 20.40 -4.95
C GLU A 161 -4.87 18.91 -5.24
N PHE A 162 -5.13 18.11 -4.22
CA PHE A 162 -5.44 16.68 -4.40
C PHE A 162 -6.79 16.47 -5.07
N GLY A 163 -7.75 17.37 -4.89
CA GLY A 163 -8.99 17.41 -5.68
C GLY A 163 -8.75 17.74 -7.16
N ARG A 164 -7.68 18.51 -7.50
CA ARG A 164 -7.26 18.73 -8.89
C ARG A 164 -6.58 17.52 -9.50
N ILE A 165 -5.79 16.79 -8.71
CA ILE A 165 -5.10 15.57 -9.16
C ILE A 165 -6.11 14.49 -9.50
N LEU A 166 -7.03 14.19 -8.59
CA LEU A 166 -8.03 13.13 -8.71
C LEU A 166 -9.45 13.69 -8.52
N PRO A 167 -10.05 14.31 -9.55
CA PRO A 167 -11.34 14.98 -9.44
C PRO A 167 -12.52 14.08 -9.04
N ASN A 168 -12.39 12.77 -9.29
CA ASN A 168 -13.41 11.78 -8.94
C ASN A 168 -13.17 11.11 -7.58
N ALA A 169 -12.04 11.40 -6.93
CA ALA A 169 -11.75 10.89 -5.60
C ALA A 169 -12.48 11.69 -4.51
N SER A 170 -12.71 11.06 -3.38
CA SER A 170 -13.33 11.70 -2.21
C SER A 170 -12.33 11.85 -1.08
N VAL A 171 -12.26 13.05 -0.51
CA VAL A 171 -11.58 13.30 0.77
C VAL A 171 -12.58 13.11 1.89
N LYS A 172 -12.31 12.17 2.80
CA LYS A 172 -13.19 11.90 3.94
C LYS A 172 -12.39 11.45 5.17
N PRO A 173 -12.92 11.63 6.38
CA PRO A 173 -12.31 11.08 7.59
C PRO A 173 -12.14 9.57 7.48
N ILE A 174 -11.01 9.06 7.97
CA ILE A 174 -10.73 7.61 8.02
C ILE A 174 -11.25 7.09 9.35
N PRO A 175 -12.25 6.19 9.37
CA PRO A 175 -12.78 5.66 10.62
C PRO A 175 -11.75 4.76 11.31
N TYR A 176 -11.77 4.68 12.66
CA TYR A 176 -10.77 3.93 13.44
C TYR A 176 -10.83 2.40 13.24
N ASP A 177 -11.85 1.87 12.60
CA ASP A 177 -11.94 0.47 12.19
C ASP A 177 -11.27 0.19 10.83
N HIS A 178 -10.79 1.22 10.13
CA HIS A 178 -10.06 1.09 8.87
C HIS A 178 -8.72 0.36 9.09
N LEU A 179 -8.27 -0.41 8.09
CA LEU A 179 -7.06 -1.22 8.15
C LEU A 179 -5.80 -0.42 8.48
N ILE A 180 -5.70 0.85 8.07
CA ILE A 180 -4.56 1.71 8.37
C ILE A 180 -4.27 1.85 9.88
N TYR A 181 -5.31 1.77 10.72
CA TYR A 181 -5.14 1.80 12.18
C TYR A 181 -4.81 0.42 12.79
N ARG A 182 -4.63 -0.62 11.94
CA ARG A 182 -4.38 -2.00 12.37
C ARG A 182 -3.29 -2.69 11.57
N SER A 183 -2.63 -1.99 10.64
CA SER A 183 -1.63 -2.58 9.74
C SER A 183 -0.43 -3.18 10.46
N PHE A 184 -0.03 -2.62 11.60
CA PHE A 184 1.03 -3.14 12.46
C PHE A 184 0.65 -3.08 13.94
N TYR A 185 0.30 -1.90 14.44
CA TYR A 185 -0.25 -1.70 15.78
C TYR A 185 -1.77 -1.59 15.72
N LYS A 186 -2.46 -2.10 16.74
CA LYS A 186 -3.87 -1.76 16.95
C LYS A 186 -3.95 -0.38 17.59
N ILE A 187 -4.53 0.59 16.87
CA ILE A 187 -4.72 1.97 17.29
C ILE A 187 -6.22 2.21 17.41
N ASP A 188 -6.72 2.36 18.61
CA ASP A 188 -8.13 2.62 18.87
C ASP A 188 -8.42 4.14 18.96
N ARG A 189 -7.38 4.96 19.17
CA ARG A 189 -7.42 6.42 19.19
C ARG A 189 -6.04 7.02 18.96
N VAL A 190 -5.99 8.24 18.43
CA VAL A 190 -4.78 9.05 18.28
C VAL A 190 -4.96 10.31 19.10
N ARG A 191 -4.12 10.51 20.09
CA ARG A 191 -4.23 11.63 21.04
C ARG A 191 -3.50 12.86 20.51
N CYS A 192 -4.11 14.02 20.71
CA CYS A 192 -3.42 15.29 20.59
C CYS A 192 -2.48 15.49 21.78
N LEU A 193 -1.31 16.09 21.54
CA LEU A 193 -0.29 16.38 22.55
C LEU A 193 -0.77 17.47 23.46
N ASN A 194 -1.14 18.02 24.13
CA ASN A 194 -1.56 19.15 24.97
C ASN A 194 -3.04 19.56 24.84
N GLU A 195 -3.86 18.75 24.18
CA GLU A 195 -5.31 18.97 24.11
C GLU A 195 -6.08 17.68 24.39
N SER A 196 -7.21 17.80 25.10
CA SER A 196 -8.07 16.63 25.40
C SER A 196 -8.97 16.28 24.23
N ARG A 197 -8.39 16.01 23.05
CA ARG A 197 -9.11 15.57 21.86
C ARG A 197 -8.37 14.47 21.13
N ASP A 198 -9.11 13.71 20.35
CA ASP A 198 -8.54 12.74 19.43
C ASP A 198 -8.33 13.39 18.06
N ILE A 199 -7.30 12.91 17.37
CA ILE A 199 -6.92 13.33 16.03
C ILE A 199 -7.40 12.26 15.06
N GLN A 200 -8.18 12.65 14.07
CA GLN A 200 -8.65 11.77 13.02
C GLN A 200 -7.91 12.09 11.70
N LEU A 201 -7.41 11.04 11.05
CA LEU A 201 -6.82 11.17 9.72
C LEU A 201 -7.91 11.43 8.68
N GLU A 202 -7.54 12.16 7.64
CA GLU A 202 -8.32 12.24 6.41
C GLU A 202 -7.67 11.36 5.33
N GLY A 203 -8.48 10.69 4.55
CA GLY A 203 -8.04 9.86 3.42
C GLY A 203 -8.55 10.41 2.10
N LEU A 204 -7.73 10.34 1.07
CA LEU A 204 -8.13 10.48 -0.32
C LEU A 204 -8.43 9.08 -0.84
N PHE A 205 -9.68 8.85 -1.21
CA PHE A 205 -10.18 7.56 -1.70
C PHE A 205 -10.52 7.64 -3.19
N GLN A 206 -9.90 6.77 -3.98
CA GLN A 206 -10.21 6.56 -5.37
C GLN A 206 -10.79 5.14 -5.53
N ASP A 207 -12.02 5.03 -6.00
CA ASP A 207 -12.73 3.75 -6.16
C ASP A 207 -12.65 2.86 -4.89
N ASP A 208 -12.91 3.49 -3.72
CA ASP A 208 -12.79 2.94 -2.36
C ASP A 208 -11.37 2.56 -1.89
N ASN A 209 -10.36 2.72 -2.73
CA ASN A 209 -8.96 2.52 -2.34
C ASN A 209 -8.40 3.80 -1.71
N LEU A 210 -7.79 3.68 -0.55
CA LEU A 210 -7.08 4.78 0.11
C LEU A 210 -5.72 4.98 -0.56
N VAL A 211 -5.56 6.09 -1.28
CA VAL A 211 -4.33 6.41 -2.04
C VAL A 211 -3.47 7.49 -1.40
N ALA A 212 -4.04 8.31 -0.54
CA ALA A 212 -3.27 9.26 0.24
C ALA A 212 -3.92 9.51 1.60
N VAL A 213 -3.11 9.90 2.57
CA VAL A 213 -3.52 10.20 3.94
C VAL A 213 -3.01 11.57 4.35
N MET A 214 -3.86 12.35 5.04
CA MET A 214 -3.51 13.62 5.65
C MET A 214 -3.67 13.54 7.17
N CYS A 215 -2.62 13.91 7.90
CA CYS A 215 -2.68 14.24 9.31
C CYS A 215 -2.61 15.77 9.46
N GLU A 216 -3.74 16.41 9.72
CA GLU A 216 -3.82 17.87 9.80
C GLU A 216 -3.02 18.44 10.99
N ASP A 217 -3.03 17.73 12.09
CA ASP A 217 -2.49 18.19 13.37
C ASP A 217 -0.97 18.13 13.51
N GLY A 218 -0.28 17.63 12.51
CA GLY A 218 1.18 17.61 12.54
C GLY A 218 1.76 16.40 13.27
N LEU A 219 2.35 15.51 12.47
CA LEU A 219 3.08 14.34 12.96
C LEU A 219 4.52 14.68 13.35
N CYS A 220 5.06 15.78 12.84
CA CYS A 220 6.44 16.19 13.09
C CYS A 220 6.76 16.31 14.59
N CYS A 221 5.81 16.77 15.41
CA CYS A 221 5.96 16.87 16.85
C CYS A 221 6.18 15.53 17.56
N SER A 222 5.79 14.43 16.93
CA SER A 222 5.96 13.08 17.48
C SER A 222 7.39 12.53 17.31
N PHE A 223 8.16 13.08 16.39
CA PHE A 223 9.48 12.58 16.01
C PHE A 223 10.62 13.52 16.39
N SER A 224 10.38 14.80 16.44
CA SER A 224 11.43 15.78 16.72
C SER A 224 11.79 15.78 18.21
N ALA A 225 13.03 15.44 18.53
CA ALA A 225 13.59 15.71 19.85
C ALA A 225 13.66 17.24 20.15
N ASN A 226 13.60 18.07 19.12
CA ASN A 226 13.46 19.50 19.21
C ASN A 226 11.97 19.85 19.10
N ASN A 227 11.29 19.95 20.23
CA ASN A 227 9.91 20.42 20.39
C ASN A 227 9.74 21.90 19.96
N SER A 228 10.39 22.32 18.89
CA SER A 228 10.35 23.68 18.38
C SER A 228 9.09 23.97 17.54
N CYS A 229 8.22 22.97 17.35
CA CYS A 229 6.90 23.24 16.80
C CYS A 229 6.09 24.02 17.83
N ASN A 230 5.62 25.20 17.43
CA ASN A 230 4.84 26.11 18.24
C ASN A 230 3.79 25.38 19.08
N GLU A 231 3.88 25.55 20.41
CA GLU A 231 2.87 25.15 21.37
C GLU A 231 2.57 23.63 21.49
N GLY A 232 3.27 22.75 20.77
CA GLY A 232 3.16 21.30 20.97
C GLY A 232 1.75 20.73 20.78
N LYS A 233 1.00 21.21 19.79
CA LYS A 233 -0.39 20.80 19.52
C LYS A 233 -0.53 19.67 18.50
N GLY A 234 0.53 19.00 18.16
CA GLY A 234 0.50 17.89 17.20
C GLY A 234 0.07 16.55 17.82
N VAL A 235 0.32 15.49 17.09
CA VAL A 235 0.09 14.12 17.58
C VAL A 235 1.03 13.81 18.74
N SER A 236 0.53 13.14 19.78
CA SER A 236 1.37 12.69 20.91
C SER A 236 2.50 11.80 20.42
N PRO A 237 3.71 11.84 21.01
CA PRO A 237 4.87 11.09 20.52
C PRO A 237 4.62 9.58 20.40
N GLU A 238 3.96 8.98 21.38
CA GLU A 238 3.67 7.55 21.37
C GLU A 238 2.71 7.17 20.25
N ASP A 239 1.62 7.91 20.11
CA ASP A 239 0.59 7.60 19.11
C ASP A 239 1.09 7.93 17.70
N GLY A 240 1.87 9.00 17.54
CA GLY A 240 2.41 9.41 16.25
C GLY A 240 3.44 8.44 15.68
N GLN A 241 4.29 7.86 16.51
CA GLN A 241 5.23 6.82 16.07
C GLN A 241 4.51 5.55 15.63
N LYS A 242 3.51 5.09 16.40
CA LYS A 242 2.68 3.94 16.02
C LYS A 242 1.91 4.21 14.73
N LEU A 243 1.33 5.41 14.62
CA LEU A 243 0.56 5.83 13.46
C LEU A 243 1.41 5.86 12.18
N ALA A 244 2.59 6.48 12.25
CA ALA A 244 3.48 6.58 11.11
C ALA A 244 3.95 5.20 10.62
N LEU A 245 4.25 4.28 11.56
CA LEU A 245 4.60 2.91 11.19
C LEU A 245 3.42 2.18 10.55
N ASN A 246 2.21 2.33 11.10
CA ASN A 246 1.00 1.77 10.51
C ASN A 246 0.76 2.28 9.09
N ILE A 247 0.93 3.60 8.85
CA ILE A 247 0.77 4.20 7.53
C ILE A 247 1.81 3.64 6.55
N ALA A 248 3.09 3.52 6.97
CA ALA A 248 4.13 2.95 6.14
C ALA A 248 3.86 1.48 5.78
N VAL A 249 3.45 0.67 6.77
CA VAL A 249 3.08 -0.74 6.53
C VAL A 249 1.87 -0.84 5.62
N TYR A 250 0.84 -0.03 5.84
CA TYR A 250 -0.35 0.01 4.98
C TYR A 250 0.04 0.30 3.52
N ALA A 251 0.84 1.34 3.29
CA ALA A 251 1.28 1.73 1.96
C ALA A 251 2.12 0.65 1.23
N LEU A 252 2.81 -0.21 1.98
CA LEU A 252 3.62 -1.31 1.42
C LEU A 252 2.83 -2.59 1.16
N THR A 253 1.61 -2.70 1.67
CA THR A 253 0.85 -3.96 1.66
C THR A 253 -0.51 -3.85 0.96
N HIS A 254 -0.93 -2.66 0.59
CA HIS A 254 -2.22 -2.37 -0.06
C HIS A 254 -2.04 -1.45 -1.27
#